data_3063ca87cb7910ff00ec7b0d297e3285
#
_entry.id   3063ca87cb7910ff00ec7b0d297e3285
#
_cell.length_a   1.000
_cell.length_b   1.000
_cell.length_c   1.000
_cell.angle_alpha   90.00
_cell.angle_beta   90.00
_cell.angle_gamma   90.00
#
_symmetry.space_group_name_H-M   'P 1'
#
loop_
_entity.id
_entity.type
_entity.pdbx_description
1 polymer ?
#
loop_
_entity_poly.entity_id
_entity_poly.type
_entity_poly.pdbx_seq_one_letter_code
_entity_poly.pdbx_strand_id
1 'polypeptide(L)'
;MAVRMRISQGIRSVPYHVFDLRLIRYALESAEHGSFRRAAAALNVQQSTVSRGVRSLEDRVKAKLFERDHSGIRPTPAGDRFLEEASLGFDHLRRALQRAEASQRGEHGELTVGVSVPFSVLGDLFQRFRASHEGVSVEIVETTSGASTALVQQRSVDVAFVSRQLNNGPVHSLYLCEEHMAAVLPKSHRLAGARKVSFEELRRERFILGASGIGPDLQEHLSKRMAKWAVAPRVQLHRAGQCNLINMVALGFGVTIVIGPPPRAATDGVVVVPLAGRSVISVSAVWMESNPNPALKALLNIVRASGSAGTAPQ
;
A
#
# COMPACT_ATOMS: atom_id res chain seq x y z
N MET A 1 31.77 10.92 -16.38
CA MET A 1 30.85 10.88 -17.56
C MET A 1 29.53 11.49 -17.12
N ALA A 2 29.21 12.72 -17.58
CA ALA A 2 28.07 13.48 -17.08
C ALA A 2 26.76 12.86 -17.58
N VAL A 3 25.93 12.38 -16.63
CA VAL A 3 24.56 11.93 -16.92
C VAL A 3 23.73 13.15 -17.30
N ARG A 4 23.48 13.36 -18.58
CA ARG A 4 22.50 14.34 -19.06
C ARG A 4 21.11 13.91 -18.57
N MET A 5 20.67 14.52 -17.50
CA MET A 5 19.31 14.38 -16.99
C MET A 5 18.34 14.92 -18.05
N ARG A 6 17.55 14.05 -18.68
CA ARG A 6 16.44 14.45 -19.55
C ARG A 6 15.35 15.04 -18.69
N ILE A 7 15.26 16.35 -18.66
CA ILE A 7 14.09 17.04 -18.09
C ILE A 7 12.87 16.63 -18.92
N SER A 8 11.88 16.00 -18.29
CA SER A 8 10.69 15.52 -19.00
C SER A 8 9.97 16.69 -19.69
N GLN A 9 9.43 16.46 -20.89
CA GLN A 9 8.70 17.48 -21.66
C GLN A 9 7.55 18.12 -20.85
N GLY A 10 6.97 17.40 -19.87
CA GLY A 10 5.92 17.90 -18.99
C GLY A 10 6.30 19.12 -18.16
N ILE A 11 7.56 19.26 -17.73
CA ILE A 11 8.01 20.44 -16.94
C ILE A 11 8.06 21.69 -17.82
N ARG A 12 8.29 21.54 -19.11
CA ARG A 12 8.36 22.69 -20.06
C ARG A 12 6.99 23.27 -20.42
N SER A 13 5.91 22.50 -20.24
CA SER A 13 4.54 22.91 -20.62
C SER A 13 3.77 23.62 -19.50
N VAL A 14 4.24 23.53 -18.24
CA VAL A 14 3.60 24.19 -17.11
C VAL A 14 4.33 25.50 -16.79
N PRO A 15 3.64 26.66 -16.77
CA PRO A 15 4.27 27.94 -16.47
C PRO A 15 4.93 27.91 -15.08
N TYR A 16 6.19 28.36 -14.98
CA TYR A 16 6.97 28.36 -13.72
C TYR A 16 6.27 29.02 -12.54
N HIS A 17 5.42 30.02 -12.79
CA HIS A 17 4.69 30.72 -11.72
C HIS A 17 3.63 29.86 -11.00
N VAL A 18 3.28 28.68 -11.54
CA VAL A 18 2.34 27.74 -10.88
C VAL A 18 3.06 26.94 -9.77
N PHE A 19 4.37 26.73 -9.89
CA PHE A 19 5.14 25.89 -8.96
C PHE A 19 5.67 26.66 -7.73
N ASP A 20 4.81 27.26 -6.94
CA ASP A 20 5.20 27.70 -5.60
C ASP A 20 4.81 26.64 -4.56
N LEU A 21 5.77 25.82 -4.17
CA LEU A 21 5.58 24.71 -3.22
C LEU A 21 4.97 25.17 -1.88
N ARG A 22 5.20 26.42 -1.47
CA ARG A 22 4.62 26.97 -0.24
C ARG A 22 3.10 27.07 -0.36
N LEU A 23 2.60 27.50 -1.53
CA LEU A 23 1.16 27.64 -1.78
C LEU A 23 0.48 26.27 -1.79
N ILE A 24 1.12 25.27 -2.40
CA ILE A 24 0.63 23.89 -2.41
C ILE A 24 0.61 23.35 -0.99
N ARG A 25 1.68 23.56 -0.20
CA ARG A 25 1.72 23.15 1.21
C ARG A 25 0.60 23.79 2.02
N TYR A 26 0.31 25.09 1.80
CA TYR A 26 -0.81 25.75 2.48
C TYR A 26 -2.15 25.09 2.15
N ALA A 27 -2.35 24.66 0.91
CA ALA A 27 -3.57 23.97 0.50
C ALA A 27 -3.66 22.58 1.13
N LEU A 28 -2.59 21.79 1.13
CA LEU A 28 -2.56 20.45 1.74
C LEU A 28 -2.86 20.51 3.24
N GLU A 29 -2.17 21.36 3.99
CA GLU A 29 -2.41 21.56 5.43
C GLU A 29 -3.81 22.08 5.72
N SER A 30 -4.37 22.89 4.82
CA SER A 30 -5.73 23.41 4.96
C SER A 30 -6.77 22.30 4.79
N ALA A 31 -6.54 21.36 3.89
CA ALA A 31 -7.40 20.20 3.68
C ALA A 31 -7.34 19.25 4.89
N GLU A 32 -6.13 18.92 5.36
CA GLU A 32 -5.92 18.04 6.50
C GLU A 32 -6.61 18.54 7.78
N HIS A 33 -6.48 19.84 8.05
CA HIS A 33 -7.06 20.45 9.25
C HIS A 33 -8.51 20.93 9.09
N GLY A 34 -9.06 20.97 7.88
CA GLY A 34 -10.42 21.50 7.58
C GLY A 34 -10.59 22.96 7.99
N SER A 35 -9.49 23.73 8.16
CA SER A 35 -9.54 25.11 8.64
C SER A 35 -8.24 25.86 8.36
N PHE A 36 -8.32 27.03 7.70
CA PHE A 36 -7.15 27.90 7.49
C PHE A 36 -6.49 28.35 8.79
N ARG A 37 -7.26 28.52 9.88
CA ARG A 37 -6.70 28.91 11.18
C ARG A 37 -5.90 27.78 11.80
N ARG A 38 -6.39 26.54 11.75
CA ARG A 38 -5.67 25.37 12.28
C ARG A 38 -4.43 25.05 11.44
N ALA A 39 -4.55 25.11 10.12
CA ALA A 39 -3.40 24.96 9.21
C ALA A 39 -2.32 26.01 9.46
N ALA A 40 -2.72 27.27 9.67
CA ALA A 40 -1.77 28.35 9.98
C ALA A 40 -1.04 28.12 11.31
N ALA A 41 -1.74 27.62 12.33
CA ALA A 41 -1.14 27.24 13.62
C ALA A 41 -0.13 26.09 13.44
N ALA A 42 -0.48 25.04 12.69
CA ALA A 42 0.42 23.91 12.39
C ALA A 42 1.69 24.35 11.63
N LEU A 43 1.53 25.31 10.72
CA LEU A 43 2.64 25.86 9.91
C LEU A 43 3.42 27.00 10.61
N ASN A 44 2.99 27.42 11.80
CA ASN A 44 3.55 28.56 12.54
C ASN A 44 3.58 29.86 11.70
N VAL A 45 2.47 30.15 11.01
CA VAL A 45 2.29 31.38 10.20
C VAL A 45 0.95 32.06 10.53
N GLN A 46 0.75 33.28 10.02
CA GLN A 46 -0.54 33.96 10.19
C GLN A 46 -1.63 33.33 9.29
N GLN A 47 -2.86 33.26 9.78
CA GLN A 47 -4.01 32.75 9.04
C GLN A 47 -4.24 33.49 7.71
N SER A 48 -4.01 34.81 7.70
CA SER A 48 -4.10 35.63 6.47
C SER A 48 -3.09 35.21 5.39
N THR A 49 -1.93 34.70 5.80
CA THR A 49 -0.89 34.21 4.87
C THR A 49 -1.38 32.92 4.19
N VAL A 50 -1.91 31.97 4.96
CA VAL A 50 -2.45 30.72 4.43
C VAL A 50 -3.65 31.00 3.49
N SER A 51 -4.62 31.79 3.96
CA SER A 51 -5.82 32.11 3.17
C SER A 51 -5.49 32.83 1.85
N ARG A 52 -4.54 33.79 1.87
CA ARG A 52 -4.07 34.48 0.66
C ARG A 52 -3.28 33.54 -0.24
N GLY A 53 -2.44 32.68 0.34
CA GLY A 53 -1.68 31.68 -0.41
C GLY A 53 -2.58 30.69 -1.15
N VAL A 54 -3.58 30.14 -0.48
CA VAL A 54 -4.54 29.25 -1.11
C VAL A 54 -5.31 29.96 -2.22
N ARG A 55 -5.78 31.19 -2.00
CA ARG A 55 -6.45 31.98 -3.07
C ARG A 55 -5.52 32.20 -4.26
N SER A 56 -4.23 32.55 -4.02
CA SER A 56 -3.25 32.72 -5.10
C SER A 56 -3.02 31.41 -5.87
N LEU A 57 -3.06 30.25 -5.20
CA LEU A 57 -2.98 28.96 -5.86
C LEU A 57 -4.22 28.71 -6.72
N GLU A 58 -5.43 28.92 -6.19
CA GLU A 58 -6.69 28.81 -6.93
C GLU A 58 -6.69 29.68 -8.21
N ASP A 59 -6.21 30.92 -8.10
CA ASP A 59 -6.12 31.83 -9.24
C ASP A 59 -5.13 31.32 -10.30
N ARG A 60 -4.01 30.68 -9.89
CA ARG A 60 -3.01 30.11 -10.79
C ARG A 60 -3.49 28.84 -11.47
N VAL A 61 -4.16 27.95 -10.74
CA VAL A 61 -4.73 26.70 -11.31
C VAL A 61 -6.08 26.94 -12.00
N LYS A 62 -6.63 28.18 -11.91
CA LYS A 62 -7.93 28.59 -12.47
C LYS A 62 -9.08 27.71 -12.02
N ALA A 63 -9.03 27.22 -10.79
CA ALA A 63 -10.06 26.40 -10.20
C ALA A 63 -10.20 26.71 -8.70
N LYS A 64 -11.41 26.66 -8.17
CA LYS A 64 -11.66 26.67 -6.73
C LYS A 64 -11.32 25.34 -6.15
N LEU A 65 -10.39 25.33 -5.17
CA LEU A 65 -9.95 24.13 -4.48
C LEU A 65 -10.75 23.91 -3.19
N PHE A 66 -11.30 24.98 -2.60
CA PHE A 66 -12.04 24.90 -1.36
C PHE A 66 -13.38 25.66 -1.44
N GLU A 67 -14.40 25.05 -0.84
CA GLU A 67 -15.64 25.70 -0.44
C GLU A 67 -15.56 26.10 1.02
N ARG A 68 -16.22 27.22 1.37
CA ARG A 68 -16.30 27.73 2.74
C ARG A 68 -17.73 27.63 3.22
N ASP A 69 -17.93 27.03 4.36
CA ASP A 69 -19.21 27.00 5.05
C ASP A 69 -19.06 27.44 6.51
N HIS A 70 -20.15 27.42 7.25
CA HIS A 70 -20.16 27.80 8.69
C HIS A 70 -19.36 26.81 9.55
N SER A 71 -19.07 25.61 9.07
CA SER A 71 -18.29 24.56 9.78
C SER A 71 -16.79 24.62 9.47
N GLY A 72 -16.37 25.38 8.48
CA GLY A 72 -14.96 25.50 8.07
C GLY A 72 -14.73 25.55 6.58
N ILE A 73 -13.79 24.76 6.10
CA ILE A 73 -13.48 24.61 4.68
C ILE A 73 -13.54 23.15 4.29
N ARG A 74 -14.00 22.87 3.07
CA ARG A 74 -13.97 21.52 2.47
C ARG A 74 -13.42 21.60 1.06
N PRO A 75 -12.65 20.60 0.60
CA PRO A 75 -12.24 20.56 -0.79
C PRO A 75 -13.44 20.47 -1.73
N THR A 76 -13.34 21.12 -2.88
CA THR A 76 -14.23 20.90 -4.02
C THR A 76 -13.85 19.59 -4.73
N PRO A 77 -14.69 19.05 -5.64
CA PRO A 77 -14.29 17.89 -6.46
C PRO A 77 -13.02 18.12 -7.29
N ALA A 78 -12.75 19.36 -7.70
CA ALA A 78 -11.49 19.74 -8.35
C ALA A 78 -10.34 19.82 -7.32
N GLY A 79 -10.66 20.32 -6.12
CA GLY A 79 -9.73 20.38 -4.98
C GLY A 79 -9.27 19.00 -4.55
N ASP A 80 -10.17 18.03 -4.36
CA ASP A 80 -9.84 16.67 -3.97
C ASP A 80 -8.81 16.04 -4.92
N ARG A 81 -9.08 16.10 -6.23
CA ARG A 81 -8.16 15.57 -7.26
C ARG A 81 -6.82 16.27 -7.25
N PHE A 82 -6.82 17.62 -7.16
CA PHE A 82 -5.59 18.40 -7.13
C PHE A 82 -4.76 18.09 -5.89
N LEU A 83 -5.39 18.01 -4.70
CA LEU A 83 -4.72 17.78 -3.43
C LEU A 83 -4.15 16.36 -3.34
N GLU A 84 -4.85 15.35 -3.89
CA GLU A 84 -4.37 13.98 -3.99
C GLU A 84 -3.07 13.92 -4.82
N GLU A 85 -3.07 14.48 -6.03
CA GLU A 85 -1.89 14.52 -6.90
C GLU A 85 -0.75 15.37 -6.32
N ALA A 86 -1.08 16.51 -5.71
CA ALA A 86 -0.11 17.39 -5.07
C ALA A 86 0.56 16.73 -3.86
N SER A 87 -0.18 15.97 -3.06
CA SER A 87 0.37 15.20 -1.94
C SER A 87 1.41 14.20 -2.41
N LEU A 88 1.10 13.43 -3.46
CA LEU A 88 2.05 12.50 -4.09
C LEU A 88 3.31 13.23 -4.58
N GLY A 89 3.14 14.39 -5.22
CA GLY A 89 4.26 15.24 -5.68
C GLY A 89 5.16 15.72 -4.52
N PHE A 90 4.57 16.12 -3.41
CA PHE A 90 5.31 16.52 -2.20
C PHE A 90 6.11 15.37 -1.60
N ASP A 91 5.53 14.17 -1.54
CA ASP A 91 6.22 12.97 -1.07
C ASP A 91 7.40 12.60 -1.97
N HIS A 92 7.28 12.80 -3.27
CA HIS A 92 8.42 12.62 -4.20
C HIS A 92 9.56 13.60 -3.92
N LEU A 93 9.25 14.88 -3.70
CA LEU A 93 10.26 15.90 -3.40
C LEU A 93 10.92 15.64 -2.04
N ARG A 94 10.15 15.29 -1.02
CA ARG A 94 10.66 14.94 0.30
C ARG A 94 11.66 13.77 0.21
N ARG A 95 11.31 12.72 -0.51
CA ARG A 95 12.21 11.57 -0.74
C ARG A 95 13.46 11.94 -1.52
N ALA A 96 13.36 12.83 -2.52
CA ALA A 96 14.53 13.29 -3.26
C ALA A 96 15.51 14.04 -2.35
N LEU A 97 15.00 14.89 -1.44
CA LEU A 97 15.82 15.58 -0.45
C LEU A 97 16.49 14.60 0.53
N GLN A 98 15.72 13.65 1.09
CA GLN A 98 16.24 12.63 2.00
C GLN A 98 17.35 11.80 1.35
N ARG A 99 17.14 11.36 0.09
CA ARG A 99 18.16 10.61 -0.68
C ARG A 99 19.44 11.44 -0.91
N ALA A 100 19.31 12.74 -1.16
CA ALA A 100 20.47 13.62 -1.32
C ALA A 100 21.24 13.77 0.00
N GLU A 101 20.53 13.93 1.12
CA GLU A 101 21.13 14.03 2.44
C GLU A 101 21.80 12.71 2.89
N ALA A 102 21.14 11.55 2.66
CA ALA A 102 21.68 10.24 2.97
C ALA A 102 22.96 9.96 2.16
N SER A 103 22.98 10.34 0.88
CA SER A 103 24.17 10.23 0.03
C SER A 103 25.36 11.05 0.55
N GLN A 104 25.11 12.25 1.11
CA GLN A 104 26.18 13.07 1.70
C GLN A 104 26.71 12.52 3.02
N ARG A 105 25.88 11.83 3.81
CA ARG A 105 26.29 11.21 5.09
C ARG A 105 26.98 9.85 4.93
N GLY A 106 27.12 9.35 3.69
CA GLY A 106 27.70 8.03 3.42
C GLY A 106 26.78 6.87 3.86
N GLU A 107 25.52 7.14 4.12
CA GLU A 107 24.51 6.12 4.43
C GLU A 107 24.13 5.37 3.14
N HIS A 108 24.02 4.04 3.26
CA HIS A 108 23.98 3.11 2.11
C HIS A 108 22.60 3.02 1.42
N GLY A 109 21.85 4.12 1.31
CA GLY A 109 20.63 4.21 0.51
C GLY A 109 19.34 3.91 1.26
N GLU A 110 18.22 4.20 0.61
CA GLU A 110 16.86 3.93 1.07
C GLU A 110 16.14 3.03 0.08
N LEU A 111 15.27 2.15 0.59
CA LEU A 111 14.40 1.30 -0.22
C LEU A 111 12.98 1.41 0.30
N THR A 112 12.08 1.96 -0.50
CA THR A 112 10.64 2.03 -0.16
C THR A 112 9.91 0.85 -0.80
N VAL A 113 9.27 0.03 0.04
CA VAL A 113 8.64 -1.23 -0.34
C VAL A 113 7.14 -1.17 -0.09
N GLY A 114 6.35 -1.28 -1.16
CA GLY A 114 4.90 -1.48 -1.06
C GLY A 114 4.57 -2.93 -0.70
N VAL A 115 3.64 -3.15 0.21
CA VAL A 115 3.20 -4.50 0.56
C VAL A 115 1.68 -4.59 0.53
N SER A 116 1.14 -5.49 -0.30
CA SER A 116 -0.27 -5.88 -0.25
C SER A 116 -0.47 -7.26 0.40
N VAL A 117 0.63 -7.95 0.72
CA VAL A 117 0.62 -9.24 1.42
C VAL A 117 1.13 -9.05 2.85
N PRO A 118 0.81 -9.94 3.80
CA PRO A 118 1.38 -9.88 5.14
C PRO A 118 2.91 -9.91 5.10
N PHE A 119 3.55 -8.99 5.85
CA PHE A 119 5.01 -8.88 5.84
C PHE A 119 5.72 -10.16 6.31
N SER A 120 5.05 -10.99 7.12
CA SER A 120 5.56 -12.30 7.55
C SER A 120 5.87 -13.25 6.39
N VAL A 121 5.17 -13.12 5.26
CA VAL A 121 5.42 -13.88 4.02
C VAL A 121 6.77 -13.51 3.39
N LEU A 122 7.25 -12.30 3.64
CA LEU A 122 8.48 -11.75 3.11
C LEU A 122 9.65 -11.86 4.12
N GLY A 123 9.43 -12.50 5.27
CA GLY A 123 10.37 -12.53 6.40
C GLY A 123 11.76 -13.00 6.01
N ASP A 124 11.88 -14.17 5.37
CA ASP A 124 13.17 -14.74 4.94
C ASP A 124 13.88 -13.87 3.89
N LEU A 125 13.12 -13.28 2.97
CA LEU A 125 13.65 -12.38 1.95
C LEU A 125 14.32 -11.17 2.62
N PHE A 126 13.59 -10.50 3.52
CA PHE A 126 14.10 -9.29 4.18
C PHE A 126 15.16 -9.60 5.24
N GLN A 127 15.14 -10.77 5.87
CA GLN A 127 16.22 -11.20 6.75
C GLN A 127 17.54 -11.34 5.97
N ARG A 128 17.52 -12.00 4.81
CA ARG A 128 18.70 -12.11 3.93
C ARG A 128 19.15 -10.77 3.38
N PHE A 129 18.19 -9.92 2.97
CA PHE A 129 18.51 -8.58 2.47
C PHE A 129 19.23 -7.75 3.54
N ARG A 130 18.72 -7.71 4.76
CA ARG A 130 19.31 -6.98 5.87
C ARG A 130 20.70 -7.51 6.28
N ALA A 131 20.88 -8.84 6.27
CA ALA A 131 22.18 -9.43 6.58
C ALA A 131 23.28 -9.05 5.58
N SER A 132 22.90 -8.77 4.31
CA SER A 132 23.86 -8.41 3.25
C SER A 132 23.97 -6.91 3.00
N HIS A 133 23.01 -6.11 3.50
CA HIS A 133 22.87 -4.67 3.21
C HIS A 133 22.43 -3.91 4.47
N GLU A 134 23.23 -4.03 5.56
CA GLU A 134 22.93 -3.44 6.87
C GLU A 134 22.76 -1.91 6.85
N GLY A 135 23.45 -1.22 5.93
CA GLY A 135 23.36 0.23 5.78
C GLY A 135 22.16 0.72 4.96
N VAL A 136 21.29 -0.18 4.44
CA VAL A 136 20.10 0.24 3.69
C VAL A 136 18.91 0.41 4.62
N SER A 137 18.35 1.62 4.67
CA SER A 137 17.07 1.89 5.34
C SER A 137 15.91 1.36 4.50
N VAL A 138 15.01 0.57 5.11
CA VAL A 138 13.83 0.01 4.43
C VAL A 138 12.57 0.62 5.03
N GLU A 139 11.81 1.36 4.20
CA GLU A 139 10.48 1.86 4.52
C GLU A 139 9.43 0.90 3.97
N ILE A 140 8.44 0.51 4.79
CA ILE A 140 7.33 -0.35 4.38
C ILE A 140 6.05 0.49 4.27
N VAL A 141 5.42 0.42 3.09
CA VAL A 141 4.14 1.09 2.80
C VAL A 141 3.08 0.03 2.56
N GLU A 142 2.10 -0.07 3.45
CA GLU A 142 0.96 -0.96 3.23
C GLU A 142 0.06 -0.42 2.12
N THR A 143 -0.26 -1.26 1.15
CA THR A 143 -1.05 -0.91 -0.03
C THR A 143 -1.98 -2.06 -0.44
N THR A 144 -2.69 -1.94 -1.55
CA THR A 144 -3.44 -3.04 -2.18
C THR A 144 -2.76 -3.45 -3.47
N SER A 145 -2.97 -4.68 -3.94
CA SER A 145 -2.44 -5.11 -5.25
C SER A 145 -2.93 -4.20 -6.39
N GLY A 146 -4.15 -3.69 -6.29
CA GLY A 146 -4.70 -2.75 -7.27
C GLY A 146 -3.97 -1.41 -7.32
N ALA A 147 -3.62 -0.84 -6.17
CA ALA A 147 -2.92 0.44 -6.08
C ALA A 147 -1.40 0.32 -6.34
N SER A 148 -0.81 -0.85 -6.11
CA SER A 148 0.64 -1.08 -6.19
C SER A 148 1.24 -0.69 -7.55
N THR A 149 0.54 -0.95 -8.65
CA THR A 149 1.01 -0.59 -10.00
C THR A 149 1.20 0.92 -10.14
N ALA A 150 0.21 1.70 -9.71
CA ALA A 150 0.29 3.16 -9.74
C ALA A 150 1.43 3.68 -8.86
N LEU A 151 1.56 3.16 -7.63
CA LEU A 151 2.62 3.55 -6.70
C LEU A 151 4.03 3.28 -7.26
N VAL A 152 4.21 2.13 -7.92
CA VAL A 152 5.48 1.77 -8.58
C VAL A 152 5.75 2.68 -9.78
N GLN A 153 4.75 2.94 -10.63
CA GLN A 153 4.88 3.84 -11.78
C GLN A 153 5.19 5.27 -11.39
N GLN A 154 4.55 5.76 -10.34
CA GLN A 154 4.79 7.08 -9.74
C GLN A 154 6.09 7.14 -8.94
N ARG A 155 6.81 6.02 -8.79
CA ARG A 155 7.99 5.89 -7.93
C ARG A 155 7.73 6.27 -6.46
N SER A 156 6.50 6.13 -6.03
CA SER A 156 6.11 6.27 -4.63
C SER A 156 6.62 5.11 -3.79
N VAL A 157 6.78 3.95 -4.43
CA VAL A 157 7.55 2.82 -3.90
C VAL A 157 8.55 2.35 -4.96
N ASP A 158 9.68 1.80 -4.53
CA ASP A 158 10.69 1.26 -5.44
C ASP A 158 10.29 -0.11 -5.98
N VAL A 159 9.66 -0.92 -5.15
CA VAL A 159 9.13 -2.25 -5.45
C VAL A 159 7.85 -2.46 -4.64
N ALA A 160 6.91 -3.24 -5.16
CA ALA A 160 5.78 -3.70 -4.37
C ALA A 160 5.65 -5.23 -4.43
N PHE A 161 5.26 -5.84 -3.30
CA PHE A 161 4.93 -7.26 -3.21
C PHE A 161 3.42 -7.42 -3.21
N VAL A 162 2.92 -8.15 -4.22
CA VAL A 162 1.49 -8.27 -4.52
C VAL A 162 1.04 -9.72 -4.58
N SER A 163 -0.24 -9.95 -4.35
CA SER A 163 -0.86 -11.28 -4.32
C SER A 163 -1.22 -11.83 -5.71
N ARG A 164 -0.71 -11.24 -6.79
CA ARG A 164 -0.96 -11.67 -8.17
C ARG A 164 0.21 -11.34 -9.06
N GLN A 165 0.35 -12.05 -10.19
CA GLN A 165 1.23 -11.62 -11.27
C GLN A 165 0.56 -10.50 -12.06
N LEU A 166 1.31 -9.41 -12.30
CA LEU A 166 0.88 -8.30 -13.14
C LEU A 166 1.68 -8.36 -14.44
N ASN A 167 1.04 -8.81 -15.51
CA ASN A 167 1.69 -9.00 -16.81
C ASN A 167 1.36 -7.88 -17.81
N ASN A 168 0.77 -6.77 -17.36
CA ASN A 168 0.27 -5.72 -18.25
C ASN A 168 0.94 -4.38 -17.95
N GLY A 169 1.56 -3.78 -18.98
CA GLY A 169 2.08 -2.42 -18.93
C GLY A 169 3.60 -2.32 -18.68
N PRO A 170 4.10 -1.12 -18.30
CA PRO A 170 5.54 -0.84 -18.15
C PRO A 170 6.14 -1.39 -16.85
N VAL A 171 5.36 -2.12 -16.07
CA VAL A 171 5.77 -2.67 -14.77
C VAL A 171 6.27 -4.09 -14.96
N HIS A 172 7.48 -4.37 -14.47
CA HIS A 172 8.03 -5.72 -14.43
C HIS A 172 7.49 -6.50 -13.25
N SER A 173 7.31 -7.80 -13.42
CA SER A 173 6.84 -8.72 -12.39
C SER A 173 7.74 -9.93 -12.30
N LEU A 174 8.07 -10.35 -11.07
CA LEU A 174 8.83 -11.55 -10.79
C LEU A 174 8.11 -12.35 -9.71
N TYR A 175 7.78 -13.60 -10.03
CA TYR A 175 7.21 -14.55 -9.08
C TYR A 175 8.18 -14.81 -7.92
N LEU A 176 7.67 -14.81 -6.70
CA LEU A 176 8.42 -15.08 -5.48
C LEU A 176 8.07 -16.46 -4.91
N CYS A 177 6.82 -16.70 -4.56
CA CYS A 177 6.34 -17.93 -3.92
C CYS A 177 4.83 -18.11 -4.02
N GLU A 178 4.33 -19.28 -3.63
CA GLU A 178 2.92 -19.52 -3.29
C GLU A 178 2.76 -19.62 -1.78
N GLU A 179 1.71 -18.99 -1.26
CA GLU A 179 1.35 -19.03 0.15
C GLU A 179 -0.01 -19.71 0.35
N HIS A 180 -0.07 -20.60 1.33
CA HIS A 180 -1.30 -21.28 1.68
C HIS A 180 -2.26 -20.38 2.44
N MET A 181 -3.56 -20.55 2.14
CA MET A 181 -4.62 -19.86 2.88
C MET A 181 -5.13 -20.72 4.02
N ALA A 182 -5.51 -20.06 5.11
CA ALA A 182 -6.20 -20.69 6.24
C ALA A 182 -7.37 -19.83 6.69
N ALA A 183 -8.42 -20.48 7.17
CA ALA A 183 -9.53 -19.82 7.85
C ALA A 183 -9.16 -19.58 9.33
N VAL A 184 -9.47 -18.41 9.83
CA VAL A 184 -9.41 -18.09 11.27
C VAL A 184 -10.84 -18.09 11.78
N LEU A 185 -11.11 -18.97 12.74
CA LEU A 185 -12.42 -19.26 13.29
C LEU A 185 -12.42 -19.02 14.81
N PRO A 186 -13.52 -18.57 15.43
CA PRO A 186 -13.64 -18.58 16.89
C PRO A 186 -13.43 -20.00 17.44
N LYS A 187 -12.86 -20.15 18.63
CA LYS A 187 -12.71 -21.48 19.29
C LYS A 187 -14.06 -22.22 19.45
N SER A 188 -15.15 -21.49 19.58
CA SER A 188 -16.51 -22.03 19.69
C SER A 188 -17.15 -22.42 18.35
N HIS A 189 -16.47 -22.17 17.22
CA HIS A 189 -17.03 -22.43 15.91
C HIS A 189 -17.18 -23.94 15.64
N ARG A 190 -18.29 -24.37 14.96
CA ARG A 190 -18.57 -25.77 14.63
C ARG A 190 -17.44 -26.50 13.88
N LEU A 191 -16.60 -25.74 13.15
CA LEU A 191 -15.47 -26.29 12.38
C LEU A 191 -14.12 -26.09 13.10
N ALA A 192 -14.10 -25.62 14.36
CA ALA A 192 -12.87 -25.34 15.08
C ALA A 192 -11.96 -26.58 15.29
N GLY A 193 -12.56 -27.79 15.37
CA GLY A 193 -11.85 -29.06 15.49
C GLY A 193 -11.49 -29.73 14.16
N ALA A 194 -11.81 -29.12 13.02
CA ALA A 194 -11.54 -29.72 11.72
C ALA A 194 -10.04 -29.65 11.36
N ARG A 195 -9.52 -30.71 10.72
CA ARG A 195 -8.12 -30.69 10.21
C ARG A 195 -7.94 -29.75 9.02
N LYS A 196 -8.99 -29.61 8.18
CA LYS A 196 -9.08 -28.71 7.03
C LYS A 196 -10.53 -28.30 6.84
N VAL A 197 -10.78 -27.12 6.28
CA VAL A 197 -12.12 -26.64 5.95
C VAL A 197 -12.17 -26.22 4.48
N SER A 198 -13.30 -26.44 3.85
CA SER A 198 -13.56 -26.05 2.46
C SER A 198 -14.30 -24.71 2.39
N PHE A 199 -14.21 -24.01 1.25
CA PHE A 199 -15.03 -22.83 0.99
C PHE A 199 -16.53 -23.16 0.97
N GLU A 200 -16.91 -24.41 0.67
CA GLU A 200 -18.29 -24.85 0.70
C GLU A 200 -18.85 -24.87 2.12
N GLU A 201 -18.08 -25.38 3.07
CA GLU A 201 -18.47 -25.39 4.49
C GLU A 201 -18.55 -23.98 5.07
N LEU A 202 -17.74 -23.05 4.55
CA LEU A 202 -17.69 -21.65 4.96
C LEU A 202 -18.67 -20.74 4.20
N ARG A 203 -19.39 -21.22 3.19
CA ARG A 203 -20.20 -20.38 2.27
C ARG A 203 -21.31 -19.56 2.94
N ARG A 204 -21.73 -19.93 4.14
CA ARG A 204 -22.77 -19.23 4.91
C ARG A 204 -22.21 -18.32 5.98
N GLU A 205 -20.91 -18.38 6.21
CA GLU A 205 -20.26 -17.58 7.24
C GLU A 205 -20.17 -16.09 6.82
N ARG A 206 -20.06 -15.21 7.83
CA ARG A 206 -19.75 -13.81 7.61
C ARG A 206 -18.24 -13.65 7.61
N PHE A 207 -17.68 -13.19 6.51
CA PHE A 207 -16.26 -12.89 6.41
C PHE A 207 -16.00 -11.44 6.82
N ILE A 208 -15.02 -11.23 7.68
CA ILE A 208 -14.47 -9.90 7.99
C ILE A 208 -13.07 -9.83 7.39
N LEU A 209 -12.82 -8.83 6.54
CA LEU A 209 -11.56 -8.65 5.83
C LEU A 209 -11.06 -7.21 5.97
N GLY A 210 -9.75 -7.00 5.75
CA GLY A 210 -9.18 -5.65 5.70
C GLY A 210 -9.64 -4.89 4.45
N ALA A 211 -9.81 -3.58 4.57
CA ALA A 211 -10.02 -2.71 3.41
C ALA A 211 -8.70 -2.37 2.70
N SER A 212 -7.54 -2.62 3.35
CA SER A 212 -6.18 -2.49 2.81
C SER A 212 -5.46 -3.83 2.76
N GLY A 213 -4.21 -3.81 2.35
CA GLY A 213 -3.39 -5.02 2.25
C GLY A 213 -4.00 -6.04 1.29
N ILE A 214 -4.02 -7.30 1.72
CA ILE A 214 -4.53 -8.43 0.95
C ILE A 214 -6.07 -8.53 0.93
N GLY A 215 -6.78 -7.78 1.77
CA GLY A 215 -8.22 -7.93 1.95
C GLY A 215 -9.05 -7.85 0.66
N PRO A 216 -8.85 -6.86 -0.23
CA PRO A 216 -9.53 -6.77 -1.53
C PRO A 216 -9.27 -7.99 -2.43
N ASP A 217 -8.05 -8.52 -2.44
CA ASP A 217 -7.70 -9.71 -3.23
C ASP A 217 -8.35 -10.98 -2.66
N LEU A 218 -8.43 -11.09 -1.33
CA LEU A 218 -9.17 -12.17 -0.66
C LEU A 218 -10.67 -12.09 -0.94
N GLN A 219 -11.25 -10.89 -0.96
CA GLN A 219 -12.66 -10.71 -1.33
C GLN A 219 -12.92 -11.19 -2.77
N GLU A 220 -12.06 -10.80 -3.71
CA GLU A 220 -12.15 -11.26 -5.10
C GLU A 220 -12.01 -12.79 -5.19
N HIS A 221 -11.04 -13.36 -4.47
CA HIS A 221 -10.81 -14.79 -4.42
C HIS A 221 -12.03 -15.55 -3.86
N LEU A 222 -12.61 -15.08 -2.73
CA LEU A 222 -13.82 -15.64 -2.16
C LEU A 222 -14.99 -15.61 -3.16
N SER A 223 -15.20 -14.49 -3.83
CA SER A 223 -16.26 -14.32 -4.83
C SER A 223 -16.11 -15.33 -5.97
N LYS A 224 -14.91 -15.48 -6.51
CA LYS A 224 -14.59 -16.43 -7.58
C LYS A 224 -14.80 -17.88 -7.11
N ARG A 225 -14.36 -18.23 -5.90
CA ARG A 225 -14.46 -19.59 -5.36
C ARG A 225 -15.90 -19.97 -5.03
N MET A 226 -16.72 -19.03 -4.56
CA MET A 226 -18.11 -19.30 -4.16
C MET A 226 -19.10 -19.20 -5.33
N ALA A 227 -18.71 -18.59 -6.46
CA ALA A 227 -19.55 -18.48 -7.65
C ALA A 227 -20.09 -19.83 -8.15
N LYS A 228 -19.32 -20.91 -8.00
CA LYS A 228 -19.74 -22.28 -8.40
C LYS A 228 -20.96 -22.80 -7.65
N TRP A 229 -21.31 -22.23 -6.50
CA TRP A 229 -22.52 -22.57 -5.74
C TRP A 229 -23.63 -21.53 -5.89
N ALA A 230 -23.47 -20.55 -6.81
CA ALA A 230 -24.37 -19.40 -6.99
C ALA A 230 -24.61 -18.60 -5.69
N VAL A 231 -23.61 -18.55 -4.80
CA VAL A 231 -23.67 -17.84 -3.52
C VAL A 231 -22.66 -16.69 -3.54
N ALA A 232 -23.15 -15.50 -3.26
CA ALA A 232 -22.27 -14.35 -2.98
C ALA A 232 -21.75 -14.45 -1.53
N PRO A 233 -20.42 -14.32 -1.28
CA PRO A 233 -19.89 -14.34 0.07
C PRO A 233 -20.38 -13.11 0.85
N ARG A 234 -20.74 -13.31 2.12
CA ARG A 234 -21.09 -12.22 3.02
C ARG A 234 -19.80 -11.58 3.56
N VAL A 235 -19.26 -10.58 2.86
CA VAL A 235 -18.02 -9.90 3.23
C VAL A 235 -18.30 -8.54 3.83
N GLN A 236 -17.66 -8.24 4.96
CA GLN A 236 -17.60 -6.93 5.57
C GLN A 236 -16.14 -6.46 5.60
N LEU A 237 -15.86 -5.32 4.98
CA LEU A 237 -14.53 -4.71 4.96
C LEU A 237 -14.34 -3.79 6.16
N HIS A 238 -13.18 -3.87 6.80
CA HIS A 238 -12.80 -3.05 7.94
C HIS A 238 -11.48 -2.32 7.68
N ARG A 239 -11.40 -1.06 8.07
CA ARG A 239 -10.13 -0.31 8.09
C ARG A 239 -9.33 -0.66 9.33
N ALA A 240 -8.94 -1.92 9.42
CA ALA A 240 -8.23 -2.48 10.57
C ALA A 240 -7.16 -3.45 10.08
N GLY A 241 -6.02 -3.46 10.76
CA GLY A 241 -4.94 -4.42 10.49
C GLY A 241 -5.31 -5.84 10.91
N GLN A 242 -4.55 -6.81 10.41
CA GLN A 242 -4.82 -8.24 10.57
C GLN A 242 -5.00 -8.68 12.04
N CYS A 243 -4.20 -8.15 12.96
CA CYS A 243 -4.31 -8.48 14.39
C CYS A 243 -5.69 -8.10 14.96
N ASN A 244 -6.20 -6.91 14.62
CA ASN A 244 -7.52 -6.47 15.05
C ASN A 244 -8.64 -7.32 14.44
N LEU A 245 -8.51 -7.72 13.18
CA LEU A 245 -9.47 -8.64 12.55
C LEU A 245 -9.50 -10.00 13.26
N ILE A 246 -8.36 -10.55 13.63
CA ILE A 246 -8.28 -11.81 14.38
C ILE A 246 -8.94 -11.66 15.77
N ASN A 247 -8.71 -10.53 16.47
CA ASN A 247 -9.37 -10.25 17.74
C ASN A 247 -10.90 -10.13 17.58
N MET A 248 -11.37 -9.52 16.48
CA MET A 248 -12.81 -9.46 16.16
C MET A 248 -13.38 -10.87 15.91
N VAL A 249 -12.62 -11.75 15.25
CA VAL A 249 -13.01 -13.16 15.11
C VAL A 249 -13.15 -13.83 16.48
N ALA A 250 -12.19 -13.64 17.40
CA ALA A 250 -12.26 -14.18 18.75
C ALA A 250 -13.53 -13.74 19.51
N LEU A 251 -14.01 -12.52 19.22
CA LEU A 251 -15.22 -11.93 19.80
C LEU A 251 -16.51 -12.31 19.02
N GLY A 252 -16.42 -13.17 17.98
CA GLY A 252 -17.60 -13.67 17.26
C GLY A 252 -18.18 -12.73 16.20
N PHE A 253 -17.43 -11.69 15.73
CA PHE A 253 -17.89 -10.80 14.66
C PHE A 253 -18.01 -11.50 13.29
N GLY A 254 -17.35 -12.63 13.13
CA GLY A 254 -17.34 -13.42 11.91
C GLY A 254 -16.11 -14.32 11.82
N VAL A 255 -15.74 -14.70 10.61
CA VAL A 255 -14.53 -15.48 10.29
C VAL A 255 -13.63 -14.67 9.38
N THR A 256 -12.32 -14.95 9.36
CA THR A 256 -11.42 -14.31 8.39
C THR A 256 -10.53 -15.32 7.69
N ILE A 257 -9.87 -14.90 6.61
CA ILE A 257 -8.88 -15.68 5.89
C ILE A 257 -7.52 -15.03 6.08
N VAL A 258 -6.52 -15.83 6.34
CA VAL A 258 -5.12 -15.42 6.41
C VAL A 258 -4.29 -16.17 5.39
N ILE A 259 -3.17 -15.59 4.97
CA ILE A 259 -2.15 -16.26 4.16
C ILE A 259 -0.84 -16.32 4.93
N GLY A 260 -0.09 -17.39 4.71
CA GLY A 260 1.14 -17.63 5.46
C GLY A 260 0.91 -17.85 6.96
N PRO A 261 1.97 -17.77 7.77
CA PRO A 261 1.87 -17.98 9.21
C PRO A 261 1.10 -16.84 9.89
N PRO A 262 0.08 -17.16 10.72
CA PRO A 262 -0.64 -16.13 11.48
C PRO A 262 0.29 -15.48 12.52
N PRO A 263 0.03 -14.21 12.90
CA PRO A 263 0.76 -13.55 13.95
C PRO A 263 0.65 -14.32 15.27
N ARG A 264 1.76 -14.72 15.87
CA ARG A 264 1.79 -15.53 17.12
C ARG A 264 1.03 -14.89 18.29
N ALA A 265 1.02 -13.57 18.37
CA ALA A 265 0.38 -12.80 19.45
C ALA A 265 -1.15 -12.69 19.34
N ALA A 266 -1.77 -13.12 18.22
CA ALA A 266 -3.19 -12.88 17.94
C ALA A 266 -4.03 -14.16 17.94
N THR A 267 -3.54 -15.27 18.51
CA THR A 267 -4.22 -16.59 18.40
C THR A 267 -5.07 -16.95 19.63
N ASP A 268 -5.11 -16.12 20.66
CA ASP A 268 -5.98 -16.40 21.80
C ASP A 268 -7.47 -16.20 21.42
N GLY A 269 -8.31 -17.16 21.77
CA GLY A 269 -9.74 -17.14 21.43
C GLY A 269 -10.09 -17.61 20.02
N VAL A 270 -9.12 -17.91 19.15
CA VAL A 270 -9.33 -18.39 17.78
C VAL A 270 -8.60 -19.71 17.50
N VAL A 271 -8.99 -20.35 16.40
CA VAL A 271 -8.25 -21.44 15.79
C VAL A 271 -7.98 -21.11 14.34
N VAL A 272 -6.82 -21.55 13.84
CA VAL A 272 -6.44 -21.40 12.44
C VAL A 272 -6.55 -22.76 11.78
N VAL A 273 -7.44 -22.87 10.80
CA VAL A 273 -7.72 -24.13 10.12
C VAL A 273 -7.35 -24.01 8.64
N PRO A 274 -6.43 -24.85 8.13
CA PRO A 274 -6.04 -24.82 6.72
C PRO A 274 -7.23 -24.99 5.78
N LEU A 275 -7.24 -24.26 4.66
CA LEU A 275 -8.24 -24.44 3.63
C LEU A 275 -7.96 -25.69 2.81
N ALA A 276 -9.03 -26.43 2.49
CA ALA A 276 -8.95 -27.65 1.69
C ALA A 276 -8.74 -27.34 0.20
N GLY A 277 -8.12 -28.27 -0.52
CA GLY A 277 -7.82 -28.18 -1.94
C GLY A 277 -6.63 -27.23 -2.22
N ARG A 278 -6.43 -26.86 -3.49
CA ARG A 278 -5.39 -25.88 -3.88
C ARG A 278 -5.87 -24.46 -3.52
N SER A 279 -5.70 -24.12 -2.26
CA SER A 279 -6.06 -22.81 -1.70
C SER A 279 -4.78 -22.02 -1.42
N VAL A 280 -4.16 -21.53 -2.50
CA VAL A 280 -2.90 -20.79 -2.47
C VAL A 280 -3.07 -19.44 -3.14
N ILE A 281 -2.21 -18.50 -2.75
CA ILE A 281 -2.05 -17.19 -3.39
C ILE A 281 -0.60 -17.07 -3.84
N SER A 282 -0.41 -16.69 -5.09
CA SER A 282 0.92 -16.40 -5.64
C SER A 282 1.36 -15.02 -5.20
N VAL A 283 2.58 -14.90 -4.73
CA VAL A 283 3.22 -13.64 -4.36
C VAL A 283 4.24 -13.26 -5.42
N SER A 284 4.20 -12.01 -5.88
CA SER A 284 5.13 -11.49 -6.88
C SER A 284 5.67 -10.13 -6.45
N ALA A 285 6.94 -9.88 -6.79
CA ALA A 285 7.52 -8.54 -6.75
C ALA A 285 7.20 -7.80 -8.05
N VAL A 286 6.84 -6.52 -7.96
CA VAL A 286 6.58 -5.65 -9.11
C VAL A 286 7.36 -4.35 -8.98
N TRP A 287 7.99 -3.89 -10.08
CA TRP A 287 8.82 -2.69 -10.10
C TRP A 287 8.90 -2.08 -11.50
N MET A 288 9.47 -0.85 -11.59
CA MET A 288 9.82 -0.23 -12.88
C MET A 288 11.27 -0.54 -13.22
N GLU A 289 11.54 -1.06 -14.44
CA GLU A 289 12.91 -1.32 -14.91
C GLU A 289 13.77 -0.05 -14.95
N SER A 290 13.13 1.09 -15.23
CA SER A 290 13.79 2.40 -15.23
C SER A 290 14.14 2.93 -13.84
N ASN A 291 13.84 2.20 -12.73
CA ASN A 291 14.18 2.63 -11.39
C ASN A 291 15.70 2.51 -11.16
N PRO A 292 16.41 3.63 -10.90
CA PRO A 292 17.87 3.63 -10.77
C PRO A 292 18.35 3.18 -9.38
N ASN A 293 17.45 2.90 -8.42
CA ASN A 293 17.82 2.62 -7.03
C ASN A 293 18.71 1.35 -6.92
N PRO A 294 19.97 1.47 -6.45
CA PRO A 294 20.85 0.30 -6.29
C PRO A 294 20.34 -0.72 -5.28
N ALA A 295 19.67 -0.27 -4.20
CA ALA A 295 19.11 -1.15 -3.18
C ALA A 295 17.96 -2.01 -3.77
N LEU A 296 17.17 -1.48 -4.71
CA LEU A 296 16.20 -2.26 -5.46
C LEU A 296 16.87 -3.38 -6.25
N LYS A 297 17.96 -3.08 -6.97
CA LYS A 297 18.69 -4.10 -7.74
C LYS A 297 19.24 -5.20 -6.85
N ALA A 298 19.75 -4.83 -5.68
CA ALA A 298 20.24 -5.77 -4.69
C ALA A 298 19.13 -6.69 -4.16
N LEU A 299 17.94 -6.12 -3.80
CA LEU A 299 16.80 -6.91 -3.37
C LEU A 299 16.31 -7.85 -4.48
N LEU A 300 16.19 -7.39 -5.71
CA LEU A 300 15.74 -8.21 -6.85
C LEU A 300 16.70 -9.38 -7.15
N ASN A 301 17.99 -9.23 -6.90
CA ASN A 301 18.94 -10.33 -7.03
C ASN A 301 18.64 -11.44 -6.01
N ILE A 302 18.29 -11.08 -4.78
CA ILE A 302 17.88 -12.06 -3.76
C ILE A 302 16.54 -12.71 -4.14
N VAL A 303 15.58 -11.96 -4.66
CA VAL A 303 14.30 -12.51 -5.15
C VAL A 303 14.53 -13.53 -6.27
N ARG A 304 15.40 -13.21 -7.25
CA ARG A 304 15.75 -14.13 -8.35
C ARG A 304 16.42 -15.41 -7.85
N ALA A 305 17.33 -15.28 -6.90
CA ALA A 305 18.00 -16.44 -6.28
C ALA A 305 17.02 -17.32 -5.50
N SER A 306 15.96 -16.76 -4.94
CA SER A 306 14.92 -17.49 -4.22
C SER A 306 13.93 -18.19 -5.15
N GLY A 307 13.54 -17.54 -6.27
CA GLY A 307 12.61 -18.08 -7.25
C GLY A 307 13.19 -19.23 -8.10
N SER A 308 14.52 -19.34 -8.21
CA SER A 308 15.15 -20.47 -8.90
C SER A 308 15.13 -21.77 -8.07
N ALA A 309 14.78 -21.73 -6.79
CA ALA A 309 14.60 -22.90 -5.94
C ALA A 309 13.17 -23.47 -5.93
N GLY A 310 12.18 -22.72 -6.47
CA GLY A 310 10.80 -23.15 -6.61
C GLY A 310 10.38 -23.04 -8.06
N THR A 311 10.41 -24.14 -8.81
CA THR A 311 9.89 -24.26 -10.18
C THR A 311 8.46 -23.78 -10.22
N ALA A 312 8.17 -22.78 -11.07
CA ALA A 312 6.80 -22.35 -11.34
C ALA A 312 5.99 -23.58 -11.80
N PRO A 313 4.80 -23.83 -11.26
CA PRO A 313 3.92 -24.83 -11.82
C PRO A 313 3.44 -24.36 -13.20
N GLN A 314 3.61 -25.22 -14.21
CA GLN A 314 3.03 -25.10 -15.56
C GLN A 314 1.51 -25.06 -15.54
#